data_07f23890423a7ce2d753ea013668255b
#
_entry.id   07f23890423a7ce2d753ea013668255b
#
_cell.length_a   1.000
_cell.length_b   1.000
_cell.length_c   1.000
_cell.angle_alpha   90.00
_cell.angle_beta   90.00
_cell.angle_gamma   90.00
#
_symmetry.space_group_name_H-M   'P 1'
#
loop_
_entity.id
_entity.type
_entity.pdbx_description
1 polymer ?
#
loop_
_entity_poly.entity_id
_entity_poly.type
_entity_poly.pdbx_seq_one_letter_code
_entity_poly.pdbx_strand_id
1 'polypeptide(L)'
;MFSEFSSTIHRAEARARTPQGLRARHATREQRHHHPDLTKLAGWKAMRKEAELPEGRWAEERAWALRMGLTGADSIDDKSIPTFARGELPHYAGINTFLKAPYTEDVLEVANYDATVLGIPFDGGTTYRPGTRFGPQGVRKISALYTPYNYEISVDLREQMTLCDAGDVFTIPANIEKSFDQISRGVSHVFSSGSLPIMIGGDHSIGFPCVRGIAQCTSKKIGIIHFDRHADIQEKDLDERMHTTPWFHSTNLPNVPAKNLVQIGIGGWQVPREAVKVARERHTNIITMGDMEKMGIDKTIEMALEMAWDGVDMVYMSFDIDSIDCGFVPGTGWPEPGGFLPREALALASGVAAEGICGLELVEVSPPYDTSDITALMGTRVIVDVLGAMVSNGTLGKHKRHIDKPVTLPHGAFEGKRWSNDAPHKVGE
;
A
#
# COMPACT_ATOMS: atom_id res chain seq x y z
N MET A 1 -9.11 30.22 -58.48
CA MET A 1 -8.05 31.11 -58.96
C MET A 1 -6.79 30.66 -58.27
N PHE A 2 -5.96 30.03 -59.07
CA PHE A 2 -4.65 29.45 -58.70
C PHE A 2 -3.58 30.53 -58.67
N SER A 3 -2.57 30.36 -57.81
CA SER A 3 -1.14 30.57 -58.07
C SER A 3 -0.39 30.20 -56.81
N GLU A 4 0.29 29.13 -56.77
CA GLU A 4 1.70 28.86 -57.03
C GLU A 4 2.65 29.82 -56.32
N PHE A 5 3.40 29.33 -55.34
CA PHE A 5 4.75 29.75 -55.08
C PHE A 5 5.66 28.53 -54.89
N SER A 6 6.55 28.38 -55.88
CA SER A 6 7.52 27.32 -56.05
C SER A 6 8.77 27.62 -55.21
N SER A 7 9.26 26.53 -54.64
CA SER A 7 10.65 26.12 -54.36
C SER A 7 11.83 27.10 -54.48
N THR A 8 12.68 27.05 -53.46
CA THR A 8 14.14 27.07 -53.70
C THR A 8 14.83 26.24 -52.63
N ILE A 9 15.22 25.01 -53.01
CA ILE A 9 16.07 24.15 -52.21
C ILE A 9 17.51 24.53 -52.50
N HIS A 10 18.22 25.09 -51.57
CA HIS A 10 19.65 25.16 -51.60
C HIS A 10 20.25 23.89 -50.94
N ARG A 11 20.73 22.99 -51.78
CA ARG A 11 21.66 21.94 -51.38
C ARG A 11 22.97 22.55 -50.91
N ALA A 12 23.26 22.41 -49.61
CA ALA A 12 24.58 22.55 -49.08
C ALA A 12 25.17 21.14 -48.93
N GLU A 13 26.15 20.80 -49.75
CA GLU A 13 26.96 19.61 -49.64
C GLU A 13 27.76 19.66 -48.32
N ALA A 14 27.34 18.88 -47.34
CA ALA A 14 28.14 18.63 -46.14
C ALA A 14 29.13 17.49 -46.45
N ARG A 15 30.40 17.86 -46.67
CA ARG A 15 31.52 16.93 -46.70
C ARG A 15 31.56 16.13 -45.39
N ALA A 16 31.47 14.82 -45.52
CA ALA A 16 31.73 13.88 -44.44
C ALA A 16 33.13 14.07 -43.88
N ARG A 17 33.27 14.61 -42.69
CA ARG A 17 34.46 14.49 -41.86
C ARG A 17 34.22 13.31 -40.91
N THR A 18 34.89 12.23 -41.15
CA THR A 18 35.08 11.13 -40.22
C THR A 18 35.61 11.63 -38.88
N PRO A 19 34.98 11.36 -37.75
CA PRO A 19 35.60 11.62 -36.46
C PRO A 19 36.64 10.53 -36.18
N GLN A 20 37.91 10.88 -36.38
CA GLN A 20 39.00 10.10 -35.81
C GLN A 20 38.91 10.18 -34.28
N GLY A 21 38.77 9.02 -33.64
CA GLY A 21 39.45 8.72 -32.39
C GLY A 21 38.92 9.37 -31.12
N LEU A 22 37.69 9.14 -30.73
CA LEU A 22 37.35 9.07 -29.32
C LEU A 22 37.64 7.65 -28.82
N ARG A 23 38.92 7.39 -28.54
CA ARG A 23 39.27 6.26 -27.66
C ARG A 23 38.58 6.52 -26.33
N ALA A 24 37.55 5.71 -26.05
CA ALA A 24 37.04 5.56 -24.72
C ALA A 24 38.20 5.25 -23.78
N ARG A 25 38.64 6.24 -23.01
CA ARG A 25 39.46 5.97 -21.84
C ARG A 25 38.56 5.19 -20.90
N HIS A 26 38.71 3.89 -20.85
CA HIS A 26 38.33 3.11 -19.71
C HIS A 26 39.06 3.75 -18.51
N ALA A 27 38.37 4.61 -17.81
CA ALA A 27 38.79 5.00 -16.48
C ALA A 27 38.66 3.72 -15.64
N THR A 28 39.82 3.15 -15.35
CA THR A 28 39.95 2.07 -14.40
C THR A 28 39.25 2.50 -13.12
N ARG A 29 38.42 1.62 -12.61
CA ARG A 29 37.55 1.74 -11.41
C ARG A 29 38.37 1.91 -10.10
N GLU A 30 39.45 2.65 -10.14
CA GLU A 30 40.37 2.95 -9.02
C GLU A 30 40.48 4.43 -8.66
N GLN A 31 39.60 5.27 -9.16
CA GLN A 31 39.33 6.51 -8.44
C GLN A 31 38.39 6.19 -7.26
N ARG A 32 38.91 5.48 -6.28
CA ARG A 32 38.41 5.56 -4.93
C ARG A 32 38.41 7.06 -4.59
N HIS A 33 37.19 7.61 -4.46
CA HIS A 33 37.05 8.93 -3.89
C HIS A 33 37.85 8.90 -2.58
N HIS A 34 38.95 9.61 -2.56
CA HIS A 34 39.68 9.87 -1.33
C HIS A 34 38.72 10.72 -0.48
N HIS A 35 37.86 10.07 0.29
CA HIS A 35 37.23 10.75 1.41
C HIS A 35 38.40 11.19 2.30
N PRO A 36 38.45 12.48 2.67
CA PRO A 36 39.47 12.93 3.59
C PRO A 36 39.39 12.01 4.83
N ASP A 37 40.54 11.50 5.24
CA ASP A 37 40.62 10.69 6.46
C ASP A 37 40.28 11.57 7.66
N LEU A 38 38.99 11.59 7.98
CA LEU A 38 38.43 12.44 9.05
C LEU A 38 39.02 12.07 10.40
N THR A 39 39.67 10.90 10.54
CA THR A 39 40.35 10.50 11.77
C THR A 39 41.61 11.34 12.07
N LYS A 40 42.10 12.07 11.06
CA LYS A 40 43.27 12.94 11.17
C LYS A 40 42.94 14.37 11.58
N LEU A 41 41.68 14.75 11.62
CA LEU A 41 41.28 16.08 12.09
C LEU A 41 41.52 16.21 13.60
N ALA A 42 42.21 17.28 13.98
CA ALA A 42 42.44 17.57 15.38
C ALA A 42 41.08 17.72 16.11
N GLY A 43 40.87 16.94 17.15
CA GLY A 43 39.60 16.90 17.89
C GLY A 43 38.71 15.72 17.56
N TRP A 44 38.90 14.97 16.44
CA TRP A 44 38.10 13.82 16.09
C TRP A 44 38.09 12.71 17.14
N LYS A 45 39.23 12.50 17.83
CA LYS A 45 39.34 11.52 18.92
C LYS A 45 38.59 11.91 20.22
N ALA A 46 38.35 13.20 20.43
CA ALA A 46 37.58 13.68 21.58
C ALA A 46 36.07 13.54 21.42
N MET A 47 35.60 13.27 20.20
CA MET A 47 34.18 13.17 19.85
C MET A 47 33.57 11.76 20.07
N ARG A 48 34.41 10.78 20.40
CA ARG A 48 33.94 9.41 20.68
C ARG A 48 33.68 9.21 22.17
N LYS A 49 32.72 9.91 22.74
CA LYS A 49 31.97 9.30 23.84
C LYS A 49 31.04 8.28 23.24
N GLU A 50 31.18 7.03 23.64
CA GLU A 50 30.17 6.02 23.36
C GLU A 50 28.86 6.51 23.95
N ALA A 51 28.01 7.10 23.12
CA ALA A 51 26.66 7.41 23.52
C ALA A 51 25.94 6.08 23.76
N GLU A 52 25.31 5.92 24.91
CA GLU A 52 24.39 4.81 25.13
C GLU A 52 23.36 4.84 24.00
N LEU A 53 23.34 3.77 23.19
CA LEU A 53 22.43 3.69 22.07
C LEU A 53 21.05 3.31 22.58
N PRO A 54 20.00 4.03 22.19
CA PRO A 54 18.65 3.60 22.51
C PRO A 54 18.37 2.22 21.91
N GLU A 55 17.58 1.42 22.58
CA GLU A 55 17.14 0.10 22.10
C GLU A 55 16.17 0.24 20.90
N GLY A 56 16.13 -0.81 20.07
CA GLY A 56 15.22 -0.91 18.94
C GLY A 56 15.89 -0.65 17.57
N ARG A 57 15.10 -0.71 16.51
CA ARG A 57 15.58 -0.55 15.11
C ARG A 57 16.35 0.74 14.85
N TRP A 58 15.97 1.82 15.50
CA TRP A 58 16.69 3.08 15.50
C TRP A 58 18.14 2.94 15.98
N ALA A 59 18.36 2.03 16.93
CA ALA A 59 19.70 1.79 17.45
C ALA A 59 20.62 1.25 16.36
N GLU A 60 20.14 0.39 15.47
CA GLU A 60 20.95 -0.18 14.38
C GLU A 60 21.35 0.90 13.35
N GLU A 61 20.40 1.73 12.93
CA GLU A 61 20.66 2.83 11.99
C GLU A 61 21.59 3.88 12.59
N ARG A 62 21.39 4.23 13.84
CA ARG A 62 22.28 5.13 14.59
C ARG A 62 23.67 4.51 14.79
N ALA A 63 23.73 3.25 15.19
CA ALA A 63 25.00 2.55 15.36
C ALA A 63 25.77 2.49 14.05
N TRP A 64 25.08 2.28 12.93
CA TRP A 64 25.68 2.35 11.60
C TRP A 64 26.22 3.75 11.29
N ALA A 65 25.40 4.79 11.50
CA ALA A 65 25.79 6.17 11.27
C ALA A 65 27.00 6.58 12.13
N LEU A 66 27.01 6.16 13.41
CA LEU A 66 28.14 6.37 14.33
C LEU A 66 29.41 5.69 13.83
N ARG A 67 29.32 4.42 13.36
CA ARG A 67 30.46 3.70 12.79
C ARG A 67 31.04 4.40 11.56
N MET A 68 30.16 4.99 10.75
CA MET A 68 30.54 5.74 9.55
C MET A 68 31.03 7.17 9.87
N GLY A 69 30.99 7.60 11.12
CA GLY A 69 31.36 8.95 11.54
C GLY A 69 30.39 10.04 11.09
N LEU A 70 29.12 9.65 10.76
CA LEU A 70 28.08 10.54 10.24
C LEU A 70 27.10 10.92 11.35
N THR A 71 27.60 11.48 12.46
CA THR A 71 26.82 11.75 13.65
C THR A 71 27.00 13.16 14.15
N GLY A 72 25.92 13.68 14.69
CA GLY A 72 25.86 14.88 15.48
C GLY A 72 26.33 16.16 14.82
N ALA A 73 25.94 17.30 15.35
CA ALA A 73 26.48 18.59 14.99
C ALA A 73 27.76 18.85 15.82
N ASP A 74 28.76 19.50 15.22
CA ASP A 74 30.01 19.81 15.91
C ASP A 74 29.82 20.81 17.07
N SER A 75 28.72 21.57 17.02
CA SER A 75 28.38 22.62 17.98
C SER A 75 27.77 22.13 19.30
N ILE A 76 27.46 20.82 19.43
CA ILE A 76 26.80 20.22 20.59
C ILE A 76 27.48 18.92 21.02
N ASP A 77 27.36 18.56 22.28
CA ASP A 77 27.97 17.34 22.83
C ASP A 77 27.19 16.06 22.43
N ASP A 78 25.89 16.17 22.13
CA ASP A 78 25.10 15.03 21.69
C ASP A 78 25.45 14.59 20.26
N LYS A 79 26.18 13.50 20.19
CA LYS A 79 26.60 12.87 18.93
C LYS A 79 25.69 11.70 18.51
N SER A 80 24.58 11.50 19.19
CA SER A 80 23.63 10.40 18.91
C SER A 80 22.68 10.70 17.74
N ILE A 81 22.65 11.94 17.26
CA ILE A 81 21.80 12.37 16.13
C ILE A 81 22.51 12.03 14.81
N PRO A 82 21.93 11.21 13.92
CA PRO A 82 22.54 10.87 12.64
C PRO A 82 22.51 12.06 11.67
N THR A 83 23.54 12.18 10.84
CA THR A 83 23.63 13.22 9.81
C THR A 83 22.56 13.06 8.72
N PHE A 84 22.20 11.82 8.39
CA PHE A 84 21.21 11.51 7.36
C PHE A 84 19.94 10.93 7.99
N ALA A 85 18.78 11.44 7.56
CA ALA A 85 17.48 10.88 7.89
C ALA A 85 17.23 9.61 7.04
N ARG A 86 17.35 8.44 7.67
CA ARG A 86 17.17 7.15 6.98
C ARG A 86 16.09 6.27 7.58
N GLY A 87 15.60 6.61 8.73
CA GLY A 87 14.54 5.86 9.39
C GLY A 87 13.26 6.66 9.53
N GLU A 88 12.48 6.30 10.52
CA GLU A 88 11.17 6.91 10.79
C GLU A 88 11.27 8.41 11.08
N LEU A 89 12.25 8.79 11.88
CA LEU A 89 12.41 10.18 12.32
C LEU A 89 13.55 10.89 11.58
N PRO A 90 13.39 12.19 11.34
CA PRO A 90 12.13 12.91 11.55
C PRO A 90 11.10 12.59 10.46
N HIS A 91 9.82 12.56 10.80
CA HIS A 91 8.72 12.17 9.88
C HIS A 91 8.68 12.96 8.57
N TYR A 92 9.08 14.23 8.60
CA TYR A 92 9.08 15.14 7.44
C TYR A 92 10.27 14.96 6.49
N ALA A 93 11.24 14.13 6.84
CA ALA A 93 12.49 13.98 6.07
C ALA A 93 12.71 12.54 5.61
N GLY A 94 13.70 12.36 4.74
CA GLY A 94 14.06 11.05 4.19
C GLY A 94 13.25 10.66 2.96
N ILE A 95 13.37 9.40 2.54
CA ILE A 95 12.67 8.87 1.36
C ILE A 95 11.28 8.40 1.78
N ASN A 96 10.26 8.80 1.01
CA ASN A 96 8.88 8.43 1.28
C ASN A 96 8.54 7.06 0.66
N THR A 97 8.98 6.00 1.32
CA THR A 97 8.39 4.68 1.18
C THR A 97 7.21 4.53 2.13
N PHE A 98 6.36 3.54 1.93
CA PHE A 98 5.24 3.30 2.84
C PHE A 98 5.75 2.99 4.26
N LEU A 99 5.27 3.73 5.26
CA LEU A 99 5.74 3.67 6.67
C LEU A 99 7.26 3.81 6.84
N LYS A 100 7.94 4.46 5.93
CA LYS A 100 9.43 4.49 5.91
C LYS A 100 10.07 3.09 5.91
N ALA A 101 9.36 2.09 5.39
CA ALA A 101 9.89 0.74 5.22
C ALA A 101 11.09 0.73 4.23
N PRO A 102 11.99 -0.25 4.31
CA PRO A 102 13.08 -0.38 3.35
C PRO A 102 12.57 -0.39 1.91
N TYR A 103 13.21 0.41 1.05
CA TYR A 103 13.04 0.30 -0.39
C TYR A 103 13.86 -0.87 -0.91
N THR A 104 13.25 -1.74 -1.69
CA THR A 104 13.90 -2.92 -2.27
C THR A 104 14.22 -2.64 -3.73
N GLU A 105 15.47 -2.30 -4.04
CA GLU A 105 15.94 -2.09 -5.42
C GLU A 105 15.94 -3.40 -6.23
N ASP A 106 16.40 -4.48 -5.60
CA ASP A 106 16.36 -5.80 -6.22
C ASP A 106 15.03 -6.47 -5.86
N VAL A 107 14.14 -6.55 -6.84
CA VAL A 107 12.82 -7.16 -6.67
C VAL A 107 12.86 -8.65 -6.29
N LEU A 108 14.01 -9.32 -6.46
CA LEU A 108 14.18 -10.71 -6.01
C LEU A 108 14.27 -10.81 -4.47
N GLU A 109 14.64 -9.74 -3.80
CA GLU A 109 14.73 -9.69 -2.33
C GLU A 109 13.37 -9.63 -1.63
N VAL A 110 12.27 -9.40 -2.35
CA VAL A 110 10.91 -9.38 -1.75
C VAL A 110 10.57 -10.69 -1.04
N ALA A 111 11.20 -11.80 -1.42
CA ALA A 111 11.06 -13.08 -0.74
C ALA A 111 11.52 -13.09 0.74
N ASN A 112 12.29 -12.08 1.15
CA ASN A 112 12.79 -11.94 2.53
C ASN A 112 11.81 -11.19 3.44
N TYR A 113 10.66 -10.76 2.91
CA TYR A 113 9.69 -9.96 3.64
C TYR A 113 8.34 -10.66 3.76
N ASP A 114 7.68 -10.47 4.89
CA ASP A 114 6.33 -11.00 5.14
C ASP A 114 5.28 -10.30 4.28
N ALA A 115 5.46 -9.00 4.03
CA ALA A 115 4.61 -8.22 3.15
C ALA A 115 5.44 -7.25 2.27
N THR A 116 4.95 -7.00 1.07
CA THR A 116 5.58 -6.10 0.09
C THR A 116 4.56 -5.12 -0.45
N VAL A 117 4.87 -3.83 -0.34
CA VAL A 117 4.07 -2.75 -0.92
C VAL A 117 4.44 -2.56 -2.39
N LEU A 118 3.42 -2.55 -3.25
CA LEU A 118 3.49 -2.21 -4.67
C LEU A 118 2.59 -1.02 -4.97
N GLY A 119 3.11 0.04 -5.56
CA GLY A 119 2.27 1.07 -6.14
C GLY A 119 1.81 0.70 -7.56
N ILE A 120 0.56 1.02 -7.88
CA ILE A 120 -0.03 0.80 -9.20
C ILE A 120 -0.60 2.12 -9.71
N PRO A 121 0.24 3.01 -10.28
CA PRO A 121 -0.14 4.37 -10.69
C PRO A 121 -0.91 4.36 -12.03
N PHE A 122 -2.12 3.82 -12.02
CA PHE A 122 -2.97 3.68 -13.21
C PHE A 122 -4.37 4.23 -12.94
N ASP A 123 -4.91 5.06 -13.87
CA ASP A 123 -6.28 5.57 -13.83
C ASP A 123 -6.90 5.68 -15.21
N GLY A 124 -6.48 4.77 -16.10
CA GLY A 124 -7.01 4.69 -17.46
C GLY A 124 -8.39 4.06 -17.55
N GLY A 125 -8.88 3.44 -16.47
CA GLY A 125 -10.21 2.84 -16.37
C GLY A 125 -11.28 3.76 -15.77
N THR A 126 -10.91 4.96 -15.36
CA THR A 126 -11.84 5.88 -14.68
C THR A 126 -12.87 6.50 -15.63
N THR A 127 -14.12 6.63 -15.18
CA THR A 127 -15.23 7.12 -16.00
C THR A 127 -15.55 8.61 -15.77
N TYR A 128 -15.06 9.21 -14.68
CA TYR A 128 -15.40 10.60 -14.36
C TYR A 128 -14.19 11.45 -13.95
N ARG A 129 -13.64 11.30 -12.73
CA ARG A 129 -12.55 12.14 -12.22
C ARG A 129 -11.23 11.36 -12.23
N PRO A 130 -10.31 11.63 -13.17
CA PRO A 130 -8.99 11.02 -13.15
C PRO A 130 -8.13 11.64 -12.04
N GLY A 131 -7.09 10.94 -11.61
CA GLY A 131 -6.14 11.43 -10.60
C GLY A 131 -5.69 10.35 -9.62
N THR A 132 -6.33 9.18 -9.63
CA THR A 132 -5.96 8.06 -8.74
C THR A 132 -4.58 7.47 -9.07
N ARG A 133 -4.02 7.72 -10.26
CA ARG A 133 -2.61 7.41 -10.56
C ARG A 133 -1.62 8.04 -9.59
N PHE A 134 -2.00 9.08 -8.87
CA PHE A 134 -1.20 9.72 -7.83
C PHE A 134 -1.44 9.13 -6.43
N GLY A 135 -2.38 8.20 -6.30
CA GLY A 135 -2.71 7.51 -5.05
C GLY A 135 -1.50 6.90 -4.36
N PRO A 136 -0.65 6.10 -5.06
CA PRO A 136 0.54 5.51 -4.46
C PRO A 136 1.47 6.53 -3.82
N GLN A 137 1.70 7.67 -4.48
CA GLN A 137 2.54 8.75 -3.95
C GLN A 137 1.90 9.43 -2.75
N GLY A 138 0.59 9.72 -2.82
CA GLY A 138 -0.15 10.36 -1.73
C GLY A 138 -0.15 9.52 -0.46
N VAL A 139 -0.46 8.25 -0.57
CA VAL A 139 -0.48 7.30 0.55
C VAL A 139 0.91 7.12 1.15
N ARG A 140 1.96 6.95 0.34
CA ARG A 140 3.35 6.86 0.83
C ARG A 140 3.78 8.13 1.56
N LYS A 141 3.47 9.30 1.01
CA LYS A 141 3.81 10.60 1.61
C LYS A 141 3.23 10.71 3.01
N ILE A 142 1.93 10.45 3.16
CA ILE A 142 1.24 10.65 4.42
C ILE A 142 1.49 9.53 5.42
N SER A 143 1.85 8.33 4.95
CA SER A 143 2.16 7.19 5.82
C SER A 143 3.32 7.47 6.78
N ALA A 144 4.17 8.44 6.44
CA ALA A 144 5.25 8.88 7.32
C ALA A 144 4.78 9.49 8.65
N LEU A 145 3.50 9.86 8.78
CA LEU A 145 2.94 10.33 10.06
C LEU A 145 2.72 9.20 11.07
N TYR A 146 2.57 7.96 10.60
CA TYR A 146 2.31 6.84 11.49
C TYR A 146 3.61 6.28 12.07
N THR A 147 3.53 5.91 13.34
CA THR A 147 4.48 4.97 13.93
C THR A 147 4.02 3.55 13.61
N PRO A 148 4.91 2.56 13.60
CA PRO A 148 4.52 1.16 13.37
C PRO A 148 3.77 0.53 14.55
N TYR A 149 3.71 1.21 15.71
CA TYR A 149 3.07 0.73 16.92
C TYR A 149 1.61 1.15 17.02
N ASN A 150 0.71 0.17 17.17
CA ASN A 150 -0.69 0.41 17.46
C ASN A 150 -0.95 0.30 18.96
N TYR A 151 -1.38 1.41 19.56
CA TYR A 151 -1.61 1.52 20.99
C TYR A 151 -2.75 0.63 21.49
N GLU A 152 -3.84 0.48 20.72
CA GLU A 152 -5.06 -0.22 21.15
C GLU A 152 -4.88 -1.74 21.18
N ILE A 153 -4.13 -2.29 20.21
CA ILE A 153 -3.91 -3.74 20.10
C ILE A 153 -2.50 -4.16 20.54
N SER A 154 -1.66 -3.19 20.93
CA SER A 154 -0.27 -3.42 21.38
C SER A 154 0.59 -4.21 20.37
N VAL A 155 0.40 -3.94 19.08
CA VAL A 155 1.18 -4.52 17.99
C VAL A 155 2.20 -3.51 17.49
N ASP A 156 3.46 -3.90 17.39
CA ASP A 156 4.49 -3.17 16.66
C ASP A 156 4.81 -3.94 15.37
N LEU A 157 4.42 -3.36 14.23
CA LEU A 157 4.60 -3.99 12.91
C LEU A 157 6.08 -4.22 12.56
N ARG A 158 7.00 -3.40 13.08
CA ARG A 158 8.44 -3.55 12.81
C ARG A 158 9.09 -4.67 13.60
N GLU A 159 8.55 -4.96 14.78
CA GLU A 159 9.08 -6.01 15.63
C GLU A 159 8.48 -7.37 15.29
N GLN A 160 7.23 -7.38 14.82
CA GLN A 160 6.43 -8.59 14.68
C GLN A 160 6.28 -9.07 13.24
N MET A 161 6.68 -8.26 12.25
CA MET A 161 6.72 -8.64 10.84
C MET A 161 7.82 -7.89 10.09
N THR A 162 8.08 -8.32 8.87
CA THR A 162 8.97 -7.62 7.95
C THR A 162 8.18 -7.04 6.77
N LEU A 163 8.39 -5.75 6.50
CA LEU A 163 7.74 -5.00 5.43
C LEU A 163 8.78 -4.35 4.53
N CYS A 164 8.60 -4.41 3.22
CA CYS A 164 9.35 -3.60 2.27
C CYS A 164 8.42 -2.87 1.30
N ASP A 165 8.97 -1.86 0.65
CA ASP A 165 8.34 -1.14 -0.47
C ASP A 165 9.15 -1.41 -1.74
N ALA A 166 8.54 -2.07 -2.72
CA ALA A 166 9.18 -2.42 -3.99
C ALA A 166 8.97 -1.35 -5.09
N GLY A 167 8.46 -0.19 -4.72
CA GLY A 167 8.17 0.88 -5.67
C GLY A 167 6.89 0.65 -6.45
N ASP A 168 6.88 1.12 -7.69
CA ASP A 168 5.68 1.13 -8.54
C ASP A 168 5.82 0.17 -9.72
N VAL A 169 4.71 -0.47 -10.08
CA VAL A 169 4.59 -1.20 -11.34
C VAL A 169 4.65 -0.21 -12.50
N PHE A 170 5.42 -0.55 -13.54
CA PHE A 170 5.49 0.27 -14.74
C PHE A 170 4.20 0.15 -15.55
N THR A 171 3.34 1.15 -15.49
CA THR A 171 2.09 1.23 -16.24
C THR A 171 2.24 2.08 -17.50
N ILE A 172 1.39 1.83 -18.50
CA ILE A 172 1.40 2.49 -19.80
C ILE A 172 0.06 3.22 -19.97
N PRO A 173 -0.01 4.54 -19.76
CA PRO A 173 -1.30 5.26 -19.72
C PRO A 173 -2.15 5.11 -20.99
N ALA A 174 -1.51 4.94 -22.14
CA ALA A 174 -2.20 4.82 -23.42
C ALA A 174 -2.56 3.36 -23.81
N ASN A 175 -2.30 2.38 -22.94
CA ASN A 175 -2.55 0.99 -23.25
C ASN A 175 -2.91 0.18 -21.99
N ILE A 176 -4.20 -0.06 -21.84
CA ILE A 176 -4.74 -0.72 -20.65
C ILE A 176 -4.32 -2.20 -20.57
N GLU A 177 -4.35 -2.94 -21.68
CA GLU A 177 -4.00 -4.37 -21.67
C GLU A 177 -2.53 -4.60 -21.30
N LYS A 178 -1.61 -3.78 -21.84
CA LYS A 178 -0.21 -3.85 -21.46
C LYS A 178 0.01 -3.47 -20.00
N SER A 179 -0.71 -2.46 -19.50
CA SER A 179 -0.65 -2.09 -18.10
C SER A 179 -1.15 -3.23 -17.21
N PHE A 180 -2.26 -3.85 -17.57
CA PHE A 180 -2.83 -4.99 -16.86
C PHE A 180 -1.88 -6.19 -16.83
N ASP A 181 -1.17 -6.46 -17.93
CA ASP A 181 -0.16 -7.51 -17.96
C ASP A 181 1.01 -7.22 -17.04
N GLN A 182 1.48 -5.97 -16.99
CA GLN A 182 2.54 -5.56 -16.07
C GLN A 182 2.08 -5.66 -14.60
N ILE A 183 0.87 -5.22 -14.30
CA ILE A 183 0.28 -5.33 -12.96
C ILE A 183 0.22 -6.80 -12.52
N SER A 184 -0.34 -7.67 -13.35
CA SER A 184 -0.43 -9.10 -13.04
C SER A 184 0.95 -9.72 -12.81
N ARG A 185 1.96 -9.36 -13.60
CA ARG A 185 3.33 -9.85 -13.42
C ARG A 185 3.96 -9.37 -12.11
N GLY A 186 3.78 -8.09 -11.76
CA GLY A 186 4.27 -7.54 -10.50
C GLY A 186 3.66 -8.23 -9.29
N VAL A 187 2.34 -8.38 -9.28
CA VAL A 187 1.60 -9.07 -8.22
C VAL A 187 1.98 -10.55 -8.15
N SER A 188 2.06 -11.23 -9.32
CA SER A 188 2.50 -12.64 -9.40
C SER A 188 3.89 -12.83 -8.79
N HIS A 189 4.80 -11.92 -9.07
CA HIS A 189 6.17 -12.01 -8.55
C HIS A 189 6.18 -11.95 -7.02
N VAL A 190 5.50 -10.97 -6.42
CA VAL A 190 5.42 -10.83 -4.97
C VAL A 190 4.71 -12.02 -4.33
N PHE A 191 3.55 -12.41 -4.85
CA PHE A 191 2.79 -13.53 -4.31
C PHE A 191 3.57 -14.86 -4.40
N SER A 192 4.20 -15.15 -5.54
CA SER A 192 4.98 -16.39 -5.74
C SER A 192 6.23 -16.44 -4.86
N SER A 193 6.76 -15.31 -4.44
CA SER A 193 7.88 -15.24 -3.50
C SER A 193 7.49 -15.61 -2.07
N GLY A 194 6.18 -15.67 -1.78
CA GLY A 194 5.63 -15.94 -0.44
C GLY A 194 5.45 -14.69 0.42
N SER A 195 5.66 -13.51 -0.14
CA SER A 195 5.36 -12.22 0.49
C SER A 195 3.91 -11.82 0.22
N LEU A 196 3.21 -11.25 1.19
CA LEU A 196 1.85 -10.75 1.03
C LEU A 196 1.88 -9.49 0.14
N PRO A 197 1.25 -9.48 -1.05
CA PRO A 197 1.20 -8.29 -1.88
C PRO A 197 0.19 -7.28 -1.31
N ILE A 198 0.67 -6.05 -1.06
CA ILE A 198 -0.12 -4.89 -0.68
C ILE A 198 -0.08 -3.90 -1.84
N MET A 199 -1.16 -3.81 -2.59
CA MET A 199 -1.27 -2.92 -3.74
C MET A 199 -1.86 -1.59 -3.31
N ILE A 200 -1.16 -0.49 -3.62
CA ILE A 200 -1.69 0.86 -3.48
C ILE A 200 -2.01 1.35 -4.88
N GLY A 201 -3.30 1.45 -5.16
CA GLY A 201 -3.77 1.65 -6.51
C GLY A 201 -3.95 3.05 -6.94
N GLY A 202 -4.28 3.01 -8.10
CA GLY A 202 -4.98 3.78 -9.03
C GLY A 202 -6.49 3.59 -8.94
N ASP A 203 -7.14 3.55 -10.08
CA ASP A 203 -8.57 3.30 -10.17
C ASP A 203 -8.91 1.79 -9.97
N HIS A 204 -10.17 1.48 -9.73
CA HIS A 204 -10.59 0.12 -9.38
C HIS A 204 -10.46 -0.89 -10.53
N SER A 205 -10.19 -0.46 -11.77
CA SER A 205 -9.96 -1.39 -12.89
C SER A 205 -8.76 -2.32 -12.63
N ILE A 206 -7.84 -1.90 -11.75
CA ILE A 206 -6.67 -2.72 -11.38
C ILE A 206 -7.03 -3.97 -10.57
N GLY A 207 -8.21 -4.03 -9.96
CA GLY A 207 -8.67 -5.19 -9.21
C GLY A 207 -8.60 -6.48 -10.02
N PHE A 208 -9.00 -6.44 -11.29
CA PHE A 208 -8.89 -7.60 -12.17
C PHE A 208 -7.46 -8.08 -12.39
N PRO A 209 -6.50 -7.27 -12.86
CA PRO A 209 -5.13 -7.74 -13.04
C PRO A 209 -4.42 -8.09 -11.73
N CYS A 210 -4.80 -7.51 -10.58
CA CYS A 210 -4.28 -7.92 -9.27
C CYS A 210 -4.74 -9.33 -8.90
N VAL A 211 -6.03 -9.60 -8.96
CA VAL A 211 -6.58 -10.96 -8.72
C VAL A 211 -6.03 -11.95 -9.73
N ARG A 212 -5.97 -11.59 -11.04
CA ARG A 212 -5.39 -12.43 -12.09
C ARG A 212 -3.95 -12.80 -11.77
N GLY A 213 -3.16 -11.85 -11.26
CA GLY A 213 -1.76 -12.06 -10.88
C GLY A 213 -1.60 -13.15 -9.82
N ILE A 214 -2.46 -13.18 -8.80
CA ILE A 214 -2.48 -14.22 -7.77
C ILE A 214 -3.03 -15.53 -8.36
N ALA A 215 -4.16 -15.47 -9.06
CA ALA A 215 -4.85 -16.64 -9.59
C ALA A 215 -4.00 -17.47 -10.56
N GLN A 216 -3.12 -16.83 -11.32
CA GLN A 216 -2.20 -17.51 -12.25
C GLN A 216 -1.07 -18.29 -11.54
N CYS A 217 -0.79 -17.97 -10.27
CA CYS A 217 0.30 -18.60 -9.51
C CYS A 217 -0.14 -19.82 -8.71
N THR A 218 -1.44 -20.13 -8.67
CA THR A 218 -1.97 -21.19 -7.83
C THR A 218 -3.19 -21.85 -8.45
N SER A 219 -3.40 -23.13 -8.12
CA SER A 219 -4.66 -23.84 -8.42
C SER A 219 -5.68 -23.71 -7.28
N LYS A 220 -5.32 -23.07 -6.17
CA LYS A 220 -6.20 -22.84 -5.04
C LYS A 220 -7.34 -21.90 -5.43
N LYS A 221 -8.50 -22.12 -4.84
CA LYS A 221 -9.65 -21.25 -5.04
C LYS A 221 -9.54 -19.99 -4.20
N ILE A 222 -9.93 -18.86 -4.79
CA ILE A 222 -9.83 -17.52 -4.19
C ILE A 222 -11.23 -16.95 -4.05
N GLY A 223 -11.65 -16.66 -2.80
CA GLY A 223 -12.78 -15.80 -2.52
C GLY A 223 -12.34 -14.34 -2.52
N ILE A 224 -13.31 -13.43 -2.65
CA ILE A 224 -13.05 -11.98 -2.66
C ILE A 224 -13.96 -11.30 -1.66
N ILE A 225 -13.40 -10.45 -0.80
CA ILE A 225 -14.16 -9.48 0.01
C ILE A 225 -13.84 -8.09 -0.51
N HIS A 226 -14.87 -7.38 -0.91
CA HIS A 226 -14.80 -6.09 -1.58
C HIS A 226 -15.60 -5.05 -0.80
N PHE A 227 -14.92 -4.01 -0.34
CA PHE A 227 -15.52 -2.85 0.32
C PHE A 227 -15.67 -1.71 -0.68
N ASP A 228 -16.89 -1.23 -0.89
CA ASP A 228 -17.18 -0.22 -1.91
C ASP A 228 -18.60 0.37 -1.75
N ARG A 229 -18.81 1.57 -2.28
CA ARG A 229 -20.16 2.10 -2.53
C ARG A 229 -20.75 1.58 -3.83
N HIS A 230 -19.91 1.13 -4.78
CA HIS A 230 -20.25 0.68 -6.11
C HIS A 230 -20.14 -0.84 -6.23
N ALA A 231 -20.85 -1.42 -7.18
CA ALA A 231 -20.82 -2.88 -7.34
C ALA A 231 -19.67 -3.37 -8.24
N ASP A 232 -19.13 -2.54 -9.09
CA ASP A 232 -17.96 -2.75 -9.97
C ASP A 232 -17.92 -4.13 -10.67
N ILE A 233 -19.10 -4.63 -11.03
CA ILE A 233 -19.32 -5.96 -11.61
C ILE A 233 -20.05 -5.89 -12.97
N GLN A 234 -20.06 -4.72 -13.59
CA GLN A 234 -20.64 -4.59 -14.93
C GLN A 234 -19.83 -5.43 -15.93
N GLU A 235 -20.50 -6.05 -16.89
CA GLU A 235 -19.84 -6.74 -17.99
C GLU A 235 -19.07 -5.76 -18.87
N LYS A 236 -19.64 -4.56 -19.03
CA LYS A 236 -19.13 -3.49 -19.84
C LYS A 236 -19.68 -2.16 -19.35
N ASP A 237 -18.88 -1.09 -19.49
CA ASP A 237 -19.32 0.31 -19.35
C ASP A 237 -19.00 1.05 -20.65
N LEU A 238 -18.16 2.10 -20.61
CA LEU A 238 -17.66 2.76 -21.84
C LEU A 238 -16.80 1.81 -22.67
N ASP A 239 -16.08 0.93 -22.01
CA ASP A 239 -15.31 -0.16 -22.58
C ASP A 239 -15.31 -1.37 -21.63
N GLU A 240 -14.65 -2.46 -22.02
CA GLU A 240 -14.61 -3.70 -21.23
C GLU A 240 -13.74 -3.58 -19.97
N ARG A 241 -12.69 -2.74 -19.99
CA ARG A 241 -11.67 -2.62 -18.93
C ARG A 241 -11.80 -1.32 -18.15
N MET A 242 -12.95 -1.08 -17.54
CA MET A 242 -13.22 0.12 -16.77
C MET A 242 -13.17 -0.18 -15.27
N HIS A 243 -13.10 0.86 -14.42
CA HIS A 243 -13.12 0.70 -12.97
C HIS A 243 -14.45 0.11 -12.46
N THR A 244 -15.49 0.15 -13.27
CA THR A 244 -16.81 -0.44 -12.99
C THR A 244 -16.91 -1.94 -13.30
N THR A 245 -15.83 -2.59 -13.80
CA THR A 245 -15.90 -3.94 -14.36
C THR A 245 -14.95 -5.00 -13.76
N PRO A 246 -14.08 -4.71 -12.77
CA PRO A 246 -13.04 -5.63 -12.34
C PRO A 246 -13.61 -6.98 -11.86
N TRP A 247 -14.74 -6.98 -11.17
CA TRP A 247 -15.29 -8.20 -10.58
C TRP A 247 -15.98 -9.10 -11.61
N PHE A 248 -16.50 -8.50 -12.68
CA PHE A 248 -16.97 -9.32 -13.82
C PHE A 248 -15.83 -10.16 -14.40
N HIS A 249 -14.68 -9.53 -14.63
CA HIS A 249 -13.53 -10.20 -15.21
C HIS A 249 -12.84 -11.15 -14.24
N SER A 250 -12.73 -10.76 -12.97
CA SER A 250 -12.14 -11.60 -11.91
C SER A 250 -12.93 -12.90 -11.72
N THR A 251 -14.25 -12.82 -11.69
CA THR A 251 -15.13 -14.00 -11.54
C THR A 251 -15.25 -14.87 -12.79
N ASN A 252 -14.60 -14.50 -13.90
CA ASN A 252 -14.40 -15.37 -15.07
C ASN A 252 -13.11 -16.23 -14.95
N LEU A 253 -12.26 -15.97 -13.96
CA LEU A 253 -11.07 -16.79 -13.75
C LEU A 253 -11.46 -18.17 -13.19
N PRO A 254 -10.83 -19.27 -13.65
CA PRO A 254 -11.26 -20.62 -13.31
C PRO A 254 -11.28 -20.96 -11.82
N ASN A 255 -10.41 -20.29 -11.04
CA ASN A 255 -10.24 -20.49 -9.61
C ASN A 255 -10.74 -19.34 -8.75
N VAL A 256 -11.59 -18.46 -9.31
CA VAL A 256 -12.25 -17.36 -8.58
C VAL A 256 -13.77 -17.53 -8.70
N PRO A 257 -14.40 -18.36 -7.85
CA PRO A 257 -15.82 -18.63 -7.94
C PRO A 257 -16.67 -17.39 -7.62
N ALA A 258 -17.59 -17.04 -8.51
CA ALA A 258 -18.43 -15.85 -8.35
C ALA A 258 -19.26 -15.86 -7.04
N LYS A 259 -19.71 -17.02 -6.57
CA LYS A 259 -20.43 -17.18 -5.31
C LYS A 259 -19.62 -16.77 -4.06
N ASN A 260 -18.30 -16.68 -4.19
CA ASN A 260 -17.41 -16.27 -3.09
C ASN A 260 -16.93 -14.81 -3.23
N LEU A 261 -17.53 -14.04 -4.15
CA LEU A 261 -17.42 -12.60 -4.16
C LEU A 261 -18.46 -12.03 -3.20
N VAL A 262 -17.98 -11.37 -2.15
CA VAL A 262 -18.79 -10.68 -1.12
C VAL A 262 -18.48 -9.20 -1.17
N GLN A 263 -19.49 -8.39 -1.47
CA GLN A 263 -19.39 -6.94 -1.62
C GLN A 263 -20.10 -6.26 -0.45
N ILE A 264 -19.41 -5.40 0.27
CA ILE A 264 -19.87 -4.78 1.52
C ILE A 264 -19.89 -3.26 1.36
N GLY A 265 -21.03 -2.64 1.68
CA GLY A 265 -21.16 -1.18 1.63
C GLY A 265 -21.92 -0.67 0.41
N ILE A 266 -22.28 -1.56 -0.51
CA ILE A 266 -22.95 -1.20 -1.76
C ILE A 266 -24.26 -0.45 -1.47
N GLY A 267 -24.50 0.63 -2.23
CA GLY A 267 -25.74 1.39 -2.06
C GLY A 267 -25.73 2.73 -2.77
N GLY A 268 -26.72 3.56 -2.43
CA GLY A 268 -26.88 4.90 -2.97
C GLY A 268 -27.48 4.93 -4.37
N TRP A 269 -27.09 5.98 -5.14
CA TRP A 269 -27.67 6.27 -6.45
C TRP A 269 -26.72 6.00 -7.60
N GLN A 270 -25.49 5.62 -7.32
CA GLN A 270 -24.45 5.43 -8.33
C GLN A 270 -24.27 3.96 -8.75
N VAL A 271 -25.14 3.05 -8.29
CA VAL A 271 -25.15 1.63 -8.71
C VAL A 271 -26.11 1.41 -9.88
N PRO A 272 -25.63 1.12 -11.09
CA PRO A 272 -26.51 0.91 -12.25
C PRO A 272 -27.24 -0.43 -12.18
N ARG A 273 -28.40 -0.53 -12.83
CA ARG A 273 -29.21 -1.75 -12.87
C ARG A 273 -28.47 -2.93 -13.51
N GLU A 274 -27.62 -2.66 -14.45
CA GLU A 274 -26.79 -3.65 -15.18
C GLU A 274 -25.86 -4.38 -14.19
N ALA A 275 -25.21 -3.67 -13.27
CA ALA A 275 -24.40 -4.28 -12.24
C ALA A 275 -25.21 -5.20 -11.32
N VAL A 276 -26.41 -4.76 -10.88
CA VAL A 276 -27.33 -5.58 -10.08
C VAL A 276 -27.78 -6.83 -10.82
N LYS A 277 -28.05 -6.72 -12.14
CA LYS A 277 -28.38 -7.86 -12.99
C LYS A 277 -27.26 -8.87 -13.03
N VAL A 278 -26.04 -8.44 -13.33
CA VAL A 278 -24.85 -9.30 -13.41
C VAL A 278 -24.59 -9.98 -12.06
N ALA A 279 -24.65 -9.24 -10.94
CA ALA A 279 -24.48 -9.80 -9.61
C ALA A 279 -25.47 -10.94 -9.32
N ARG A 280 -26.74 -10.77 -9.68
CA ARG A 280 -27.77 -11.79 -9.52
C ARG A 280 -27.55 -13.01 -10.42
N GLU A 281 -27.21 -12.80 -11.68
CA GLU A 281 -26.95 -13.88 -12.65
C GLU A 281 -25.73 -14.71 -12.26
N ARG A 282 -24.75 -14.09 -11.62
CA ARG A 282 -23.52 -14.74 -11.14
C ARG A 282 -23.63 -15.30 -9.72
N HIS A 283 -24.74 -15.02 -9.03
CA HIS A 283 -24.95 -15.42 -7.64
C HIS A 283 -23.85 -14.89 -6.69
N THR A 284 -23.41 -13.64 -6.89
CA THR A 284 -22.51 -12.98 -5.95
C THR A 284 -23.28 -12.50 -4.71
N ASN A 285 -22.55 -12.19 -3.63
CA ASN A 285 -23.15 -11.77 -2.38
C ASN A 285 -22.97 -10.26 -2.21
N ILE A 286 -24.03 -9.56 -1.86
CA ILE A 286 -24.01 -8.12 -1.59
C ILE A 286 -24.60 -7.89 -0.20
N ILE A 287 -23.84 -7.23 0.67
CA ILE A 287 -24.26 -6.69 1.96
C ILE A 287 -24.34 -5.18 1.78
N THR A 288 -25.53 -4.63 1.69
CA THR A 288 -25.72 -3.19 1.50
C THR A 288 -25.38 -2.41 2.77
N MET A 289 -25.17 -1.09 2.65
CA MET A 289 -25.09 -0.22 3.84
C MET A 289 -26.29 -0.38 4.77
N GLY A 290 -27.50 -0.43 4.20
CA GLY A 290 -28.72 -0.61 4.99
C GLY A 290 -28.83 -1.98 5.67
N ASP A 291 -28.19 -3.02 5.14
CA ASP A 291 -28.09 -4.32 5.79
C ASP A 291 -27.08 -4.26 6.95
N MET A 292 -25.91 -3.66 6.73
CA MET A 292 -24.89 -3.47 7.74
C MET A 292 -25.40 -2.65 8.93
N GLU A 293 -26.11 -1.55 8.67
CA GLU A 293 -26.73 -0.73 9.72
C GLU A 293 -27.70 -1.53 10.59
N LYS A 294 -28.46 -2.46 10.00
CA LYS A 294 -29.43 -3.30 10.74
C LYS A 294 -28.76 -4.44 11.52
N MET A 295 -27.73 -5.05 10.93
CA MET A 295 -27.07 -6.22 11.53
C MET A 295 -25.97 -5.83 12.52
N GLY A 296 -25.34 -4.69 12.31
CA GLY A 296 -24.15 -4.26 13.02
C GLY A 296 -22.86 -4.88 12.46
N ILE A 297 -21.73 -4.34 12.91
CA ILE A 297 -20.40 -4.64 12.38
C ILE A 297 -20.04 -6.11 12.56
N ASP A 298 -20.17 -6.64 13.79
CA ASP A 298 -19.76 -8.01 14.11
C ASP A 298 -20.49 -9.06 13.26
N LYS A 299 -21.81 -8.89 13.07
CA LYS A 299 -22.59 -9.80 12.25
C LYS A 299 -22.27 -9.65 10.77
N THR A 300 -21.95 -8.46 10.32
CA THR A 300 -21.50 -8.21 8.93
C THR A 300 -20.18 -8.94 8.67
N ILE A 301 -19.21 -8.87 9.59
CA ILE A 301 -17.93 -9.59 9.49
C ILE A 301 -18.19 -11.10 9.43
N GLU A 302 -18.97 -11.65 10.38
CA GLU A 302 -19.29 -13.08 10.43
C GLU A 302 -19.87 -13.57 9.09
N MET A 303 -20.90 -12.89 8.58
CA MET A 303 -21.54 -13.26 7.33
C MET A 303 -20.60 -13.12 6.13
N ALA A 304 -19.81 -12.07 6.07
CA ALA A 304 -18.86 -11.86 4.99
C ALA A 304 -17.80 -12.96 4.94
N LEU A 305 -17.26 -13.34 6.10
CA LEU A 305 -16.30 -14.44 6.20
C LEU A 305 -16.92 -15.79 5.84
N GLU A 306 -18.13 -16.09 6.35
CA GLU A 306 -18.84 -17.33 6.03
C GLU A 306 -19.03 -17.50 4.51
N MET A 307 -19.49 -16.45 3.83
CA MET A 307 -19.72 -16.49 2.37
C MET A 307 -18.43 -16.49 1.55
N ALA A 308 -17.44 -15.68 1.95
CA ALA A 308 -16.21 -15.56 1.19
C ALA A 308 -15.34 -16.82 1.28
N TRP A 309 -15.32 -17.50 2.45
CA TRP A 309 -14.53 -18.71 2.68
C TRP A 309 -15.25 -20.02 2.33
N ASP A 310 -16.49 -19.98 1.85
CA ASP A 310 -17.26 -21.21 1.54
C ASP A 310 -16.63 -22.03 0.41
N GLY A 311 -15.82 -23.01 0.78
CA GLY A 311 -15.19 -23.97 -0.16
C GLY A 311 -14.07 -23.35 -1.00
N VAL A 312 -13.40 -22.31 -0.53
CA VAL A 312 -12.18 -21.72 -1.10
C VAL A 312 -10.99 -21.93 -0.16
N ASP A 313 -9.79 -21.68 -0.67
CA ASP A 313 -8.53 -21.93 0.04
C ASP A 313 -7.89 -20.64 0.56
N MET A 314 -8.28 -19.49 0.04
CA MET A 314 -7.77 -18.17 0.39
C MET A 314 -8.75 -17.08 0.02
N VAL A 315 -8.62 -15.92 0.65
CA VAL A 315 -9.46 -14.74 0.39
C VAL A 315 -8.58 -13.56 0.01
N TYR A 316 -8.97 -12.85 -1.04
CA TYR A 316 -8.42 -11.57 -1.47
C TYR A 316 -9.28 -10.43 -0.93
N MET A 317 -8.66 -9.35 -0.48
CA MET A 317 -9.35 -8.18 0.03
C MET A 317 -9.13 -6.98 -0.89
N SER A 318 -10.22 -6.39 -1.36
CA SER A 318 -10.23 -5.13 -2.08
C SER A 318 -10.91 -4.07 -1.24
N PHE A 319 -10.25 -2.94 -1.07
CA PHE A 319 -10.79 -1.81 -0.32
C PHE A 319 -10.80 -0.57 -1.22
N ASP A 320 -12.01 -0.23 -1.69
CA ASP A 320 -12.25 1.06 -2.31
C ASP A 320 -12.39 2.13 -1.23
N ILE A 321 -11.63 3.21 -1.36
CA ILE A 321 -11.67 4.30 -0.37
C ILE A 321 -13.03 4.98 -0.34
N ASP A 322 -13.76 5.00 -1.46
CA ASP A 322 -15.05 5.65 -1.56
C ASP A 322 -16.21 4.87 -0.91
N SER A 323 -15.92 3.64 -0.43
CA SER A 323 -16.82 2.93 0.51
C SER A 323 -17.09 3.74 1.78
N ILE A 324 -16.18 4.65 2.13
CA ILE A 324 -16.31 5.55 3.27
C ILE A 324 -17.06 6.81 2.82
N ASP A 325 -17.90 7.35 3.71
CA ASP A 325 -18.68 8.56 3.43
C ASP A 325 -17.79 9.72 2.93
N CYS A 326 -18.22 10.34 1.84
CA CYS A 326 -17.46 11.40 1.16
C CYS A 326 -17.16 12.62 2.04
N GLY A 327 -17.82 12.78 3.16
CA GLY A 327 -17.51 13.79 4.17
C GLY A 327 -16.17 13.57 4.86
N PHE A 328 -15.67 12.33 4.85
CA PHE A 328 -14.38 11.93 5.44
C PHE A 328 -13.32 11.63 4.40
N VAL A 329 -13.70 11.27 3.18
CA VAL A 329 -12.77 10.90 2.09
C VAL A 329 -13.11 11.66 0.80
N PRO A 330 -12.90 12.99 0.77
CA PRO A 330 -13.23 13.79 -0.42
C PRO A 330 -12.33 13.50 -1.62
N GLY A 331 -11.14 12.92 -1.40
CA GLY A 331 -10.11 12.66 -2.41
C GLY A 331 -10.34 11.38 -3.18
N THR A 332 -11.48 11.25 -3.86
CA THR A 332 -11.80 10.11 -4.72
C THR A 332 -12.47 10.56 -6.02
N GLY A 333 -12.53 9.64 -6.98
CA GLY A 333 -13.13 9.88 -8.31
C GLY A 333 -14.66 9.92 -8.29
N TRP A 334 -15.29 9.10 -7.46
CA TRP A 334 -16.74 8.92 -7.38
C TRP A 334 -17.28 9.01 -5.94
N PRO A 335 -17.17 10.19 -5.32
CA PRO A 335 -17.62 10.38 -3.94
C PRO A 335 -19.14 10.25 -3.84
N GLU A 336 -19.63 9.48 -2.85
CA GLU A 336 -21.05 9.39 -2.55
C GLU A 336 -21.32 9.52 -1.03
N PRO A 337 -22.36 10.29 -0.62
CA PRO A 337 -22.81 10.30 0.78
C PRO A 337 -23.42 8.97 1.22
N GLY A 338 -23.38 8.72 2.52
CA GLY A 338 -24.00 7.53 3.14
C GLY A 338 -23.12 6.28 3.07
N GLY A 339 -21.79 6.44 2.92
CA GLY A 339 -20.80 5.38 3.10
C GLY A 339 -20.52 5.08 4.56
N PHE A 340 -19.56 4.23 4.83
CA PHE A 340 -19.10 3.90 6.18
C PHE A 340 -18.60 5.13 6.92
N LEU A 341 -18.83 5.17 8.21
CA LEU A 341 -18.04 6.02 9.08
C LEU A 341 -16.61 5.46 9.20
N PRO A 342 -15.58 6.29 9.39
CA PRO A 342 -14.20 5.82 9.50
C PRO A 342 -14.00 4.66 10.49
N ARG A 343 -14.63 4.71 11.66
CA ARG A 343 -14.53 3.65 12.67
C ARG A 343 -15.18 2.33 12.23
N GLU A 344 -16.27 2.40 11.49
CA GLU A 344 -16.94 1.23 10.94
C GLU A 344 -16.08 0.56 9.88
N ALA A 345 -15.55 1.35 8.96
CA ALA A 345 -14.65 0.87 7.92
C ALA A 345 -13.40 0.17 8.49
N LEU A 346 -12.76 0.78 9.49
CA LEU A 346 -11.58 0.20 10.15
C LEU A 346 -11.90 -1.09 10.90
N ALA A 347 -13.05 -1.13 11.61
CA ALA A 347 -13.48 -2.32 12.32
C ALA A 347 -13.82 -3.48 11.36
N LEU A 348 -14.54 -3.20 10.28
CA LEU A 348 -14.87 -4.17 9.24
C LEU A 348 -13.61 -4.71 8.55
N ALA A 349 -12.71 -3.83 8.11
CA ALA A 349 -11.48 -4.20 7.44
C ALA A 349 -10.57 -5.06 8.34
N SER A 350 -10.40 -4.66 9.61
CA SER A 350 -9.61 -5.41 10.58
C SER A 350 -10.22 -6.76 10.91
N GLY A 351 -11.55 -6.81 11.10
CA GLY A 351 -12.25 -8.04 11.41
C GLY A 351 -12.17 -9.09 10.31
N VAL A 352 -12.31 -8.64 9.06
CA VAL A 352 -12.17 -9.52 7.89
C VAL A 352 -10.72 -10.01 7.72
N ALA A 353 -9.75 -9.12 7.89
CA ALA A 353 -8.34 -9.45 7.70
C ALA A 353 -7.77 -10.37 8.79
N ALA A 354 -8.40 -10.44 9.95
CA ALA A 354 -7.96 -11.28 11.07
C ALA A 354 -7.83 -12.78 10.71
N GLU A 355 -8.72 -13.27 9.84
CA GLU A 355 -8.69 -14.67 9.35
C GLU A 355 -7.55 -14.92 8.34
N GLY A 356 -6.87 -13.87 7.89
CA GLY A 356 -5.81 -13.93 6.89
C GLY A 356 -6.34 -13.65 5.49
N ILE A 357 -5.52 -12.97 4.70
CA ILE A 357 -5.79 -12.65 3.30
C ILE A 357 -4.58 -13.01 2.43
N CYS A 358 -4.81 -13.26 1.15
CA CYS A 358 -3.74 -13.57 0.19
C CYS A 358 -3.25 -12.36 -0.61
N GLY A 359 -3.88 -11.22 -0.45
CA GLY A 359 -3.53 -9.92 -1.05
C GLY A 359 -4.49 -8.85 -0.59
N LEU A 360 -4.00 -7.63 -0.49
CA LEU A 360 -4.77 -6.42 -0.21
C LEU A 360 -4.57 -5.41 -1.32
N GLU A 361 -5.64 -4.83 -1.83
CA GLU A 361 -5.55 -3.59 -2.60
C GLU A 361 -6.32 -2.46 -1.92
N LEU A 362 -5.75 -1.26 -1.98
CA LEU A 362 -6.38 0.00 -1.66
C LEU A 362 -6.48 0.80 -2.96
N VAL A 363 -7.70 1.17 -3.37
CA VAL A 363 -7.95 1.83 -4.65
C VAL A 363 -8.73 3.15 -4.50
N GLU A 364 -8.84 3.89 -5.59
CA GLU A 364 -9.59 5.13 -5.77
C GLU A 364 -9.15 6.32 -4.88
N VAL A 365 -7.99 6.23 -4.23
CA VAL A 365 -7.39 7.41 -3.57
C VAL A 365 -6.88 8.38 -4.64
N SER A 366 -7.50 9.56 -4.71
CA SER A 366 -7.20 10.59 -5.71
C SER A 366 -6.69 11.89 -5.07
N PRO A 367 -5.37 12.04 -4.88
CA PRO A 367 -4.77 13.22 -4.25
C PRO A 367 -5.16 14.56 -4.85
N PRO A 368 -5.42 14.70 -6.18
CA PRO A 368 -5.87 15.98 -6.74
C PRO A 368 -7.19 16.51 -6.18
N TYR A 369 -8.03 15.65 -5.62
CA TYR A 369 -9.30 16.05 -5.01
C TYR A 369 -9.25 15.97 -3.48
N ASP A 370 -8.12 15.55 -2.91
CA ASP A 370 -7.97 15.40 -1.47
C ASP A 370 -7.70 16.77 -0.80
N THR A 371 -8.14 16.88 0.43
CA THR A 371 -7.93 18.08 1.26
C THR A 371 -7.04 17.72 2.42
N SER A 372 -5.85 18.32 2.49
CA SER A 372 -4.88 18.06 3.57
C SER A 372 -4.50 16.58 3.72
N ASP A 373 -4.47 15.85 2.62
CA ASP A 373 -4.13 14.43 2.56
C ASP A 373 -5.05 13.51 3.42
N ILE A 374 -6.27 13.96 3.77
CA ILE A 374 -7.14 13.24 4.72
C ILE A 374 -7.62 11.89 4.17
N THR A 375 -7.89 11.81 2.86
CA THR A 375 -8.28 10.56 2.19
C THR A 375 -7.11 9.58 2.13
N ALA A 376 -5.93 10.07 1.74
CA ALA A 376 -4.71 9.27 1.72
C ALA A 376 -4.32 8.78 3.14
N LEU A 377 -4.55 9.62 4.15
CA LEU A 377 -4.35 9.25 5.56
C LEU A 377 -5.30 8.13 5.99
N MET A 378 -6.56 8.21 5.60
CA MET A 378 -7.54 7.16 5.87
C MET A 378 -7.16 5.85 5.19
N GLY A 379 -6.77 5.89 3.91
CA GLY A 379 -6.27 4.71 3.19
C GLY A 379 -5.03 4.10 3.82
N THR A 380 -4.09 4.93 4.27
CA THR A 380 -2.94 4.47 5.06
C THR A 380 -3.39 3.74 6.32
N ARG A 381 -4.37 4.30 7.05
CA ARG A 381 -4.91 3.70 8.27
C ARG A 381 -5.54 2.34 8.02
N VAL A 382 -6.28 2.17 6.93
CA VAL A 382 -6.84 0.86 6.53
C VAL A 382 -5.73 -0.18 6.38
N ILE A 383 -4.67 0.14 5.63
CA ILE A 383 -3.56 -0.80 5.41
C ILE A 383 -2.89 -1.19 6.73
N VAL A 384 -2.57 -0.23 7.60
CA VAL A 384 -1.86 -0.55 8.85
C VAL A 384 -2.74 -1.31 9.84
N ASP A 385 -4.05 -1.04 9.89
CA ASP A 385 -4.99 -1.77 10.74
C ASP A 385 -5.19 -3.20 10.24
N VAL A 386 -5.27 -3.43 8.92
CA VAL A 386 -5.30 -4.76 8.30
C VAL A 386 -4.04 -5.55 8.67
N LEU A 387 -2.85 -4.98 8.47
CA LEU A 387 -1.58 -5.62 8.84
C LEU A 387 -1.53 -5.90 10.35
N GLY A 388 -1.96 -4.95 11.17
CA GLY A 388 -2.02 -5.09 12.63
C GLY A 388 -2.94 -6.23 13.07
N ALA A 389 -4.13 -6.35 12.47
CA ALA A 389 -5.08 -7.42 12.74
C ALA A 389 -4.50 -8.78 12.37
N MET A 390 -3.88 -8.92 11.20
CA MET A 390 -3.25 -10.16 10.74
C MET A 390 -2.10 -10.57 11.66
N VAL A 391 -1.25 -9.63 12.08
CA VAL A 391 -0.15 -9.91 13.02
C VAL A 391 -0.67 -10.32 14.38
N SER A 392 -1.67 -9.60 14.92
CA SER A 392 -2.30 -9.89 16.21
C SER A 392 -2.89 -11.30 16.26
N ASN A 393 -3.52 -11.73 15.16
CA ASN A 393 -4.16 -13.05 15.05
C ASN A 393 -3.23 -14.15 14.55
N GLY A 394 -1.99 -13.82 14.25
CA GLY A 394 -0.98 -14.80 13.86
C GLY A 394 -1.06 -15.30 12.43
N THR A 395 -1.80 -14.63 11.56
CA THR A 395 -1.93 -14.95 10.14
C THR A 395 -0.83 -14.31 9.29
N LEU A 396 -0.10 -13.34 9.83
CA LEU A 396 1.06 -12.70 9.21
C LEU A 396 2.23 -12.63 10.20
N GLY A 397 3.47 -12.56 9.68
CA GLY A 397 4.70 -12.43 10.48
C GLY A 397 5.34 -13.80 10.77
N LYS A 398 6.21 -14.28 9.87
CA LYS A 398 6.99 -15.52 10.04
C LYS A 398 8.06 -15.41 11.13
N HIS A 399 8.55 -14.19 11.35
CA HIS A 399 9.65 -13.89 12.27
C HIS A 399 9.15 -13.18 13.53
N LYS A 400 8.03 -13.65 14.10
CA LYS A 400 7.50 -13.10 15.34
C LYS A 400 8.59 -13.11 16.42
N ARG A 401 9.00 -11.90 16.83
CA ARG A 401 9.58 -11.74 18.15
C ARG A 401 8.41 -11.76 19.13
N HIS A 402 8.33 -12.79 19.95
CA HIS A 402 7.32 -12.83 20.98
C HIS A 402 7.63 -11.74 22.01
N ILE A 403 6.79 -10.71 22.04
CA ILE A 403 6.87 -9.70 23.09
C ILE A 403 6.04 -10.25 24.24
N ASP A 404 6.70 -10.85 25.23
CA ASP A 404 6.04 -11.44 26.39
C ASP A 404 5.26 -10.42 27.22
N LYS A 405 5.61 -9.14 27.13
CA LYS A 405 4.91 -8.04 27.79
C LYS A 405 5.04 -6.78 26.95
N PRO A 406 3.94 -6.18 26.49
CA PRO A 406 3.97 -4.87 25.89
C PRO A 406 4.55 -3.86 26.91
N VAL A 407 5.38 -2.93 26.43
CA VAL A 407 6.01 -1.89 27.26
C VAL A 407 4.98 -1.05 27.97
N THR A 408 3.82 -0.87 27.34
CA THR A 408 2.66 -0.20 27.94
C THR A 408 1.41 -0.96 27.53
N LEU A 409 0.58 -1.29 28.51
CA LEU A 409 -0.77 -1.79 28.20
C LEU A 409 -1.66 -0.59 27.85
N PRO A 410 -2.42 -0.65 26.76
CA PRO A 410 -3.40 0.38 26.44
C PRO A 410 -4.40 0.53 27.58
N HIS A 411 -4.86 1.75 27.81
CA HIS A 411 -5.98 1.97 28.72
C HIS A 411 -7.19 1.14 28.27
N GLY A 412 -7.66 0.24 29.14
CA GLY A 412 -8.77 -0.65 28.85
C GLY A 412 -8.42 -2.01 28.24
N ALA A 413 -7.19 -2.25 27.79
CA ALA A 413 -6.70 -3.56 27.39
C ALA A 413 -6.15 -4.31 28.60
N PHE A 414 -7.03 -4.82 29.41
CA PHE A 414 -6.68 -5.60 30.61
C PHE A 414 -7.13 -7.03 30.39
N GLU A 415 -6.27 -7.90 29.83
CA GLU A 415 -6.55 -9.34 29.74
C GLU A 415 -8.03 -9.68 29.48
N GLY A 416 -8.66 -9.01 28.52
CA GLY A 416 -10.09 -9.15 28.22
C GLY A 416 -11.04 -8.54 29.25
N LYS A 417 -10.54 -7.85 30.26
CA LYS A 417 -11.38 -7.11 31.20
C LYS A 417 -11.52 -5.66 30.75
N ARG A 418 -12.73 -5.20 30.58
CA ARG A 418 -13.00 -3.78 30.41
C ARG A 418 -12.50 -3.01 31.63
N TRP A 419 -11.99 -1.80 31.36
CA TRP A 419 -11.72 -0.81 32.38
C TRP A 419 -12.88 -0.76 33.37
N SER A 420 -12.62 -1.01 34.65
CA SER A 420 -13.58 -0.74 35.72
C SER A 420 -13.02 0.42 36.56
N ASN A 421 -13.91 1.30 36.99
CA ASN A 421 -13.53 2.40 37.90
C ASN A 421 -12.99 1.89 39.26
N ASP A 422 -13.07 0.57 39.48
CA ASP A 422 -12.61 -0.09 40.71
C ASP A 422 -11.15 -0.60 40.58
N ALA A 423 -10.53 -0.49 39.39
CA ALA A 423 -9.12 -0.78 39.25
C ALA A 423 -8.32 0.46 39.66
N PRO A 424 -7.58 0.45 40.79
CA PRO A 424 -6.76 1.59 41.16
C PRO A 424 -5.70 1.83 40.08
N HIS A 425 -5.72 3.03 39.53
CA HIS A 425 -4.62 3.52 38.70
C HIS A 425 -3.40 3.66 39.59
N LYS A 426 -2.65 2.61 39.77
CA LYS A 426 -1.28 2.75 40.25
C LYS A 426 -0.41 3.21 39.09
N VAL A 427 -0.41 4.51 38.89
CA VAL A 427 0.63 5.20 38.15
C VAL A 427 1.77 5.33 39.15
N GLY A 428 2.83 4.56 38.99
CA GLY A 428 4.09 4.71 39.70
C GLY A 428 4.10 4.02 41.09
N GLU A 429 4.55 2.85 41.17
CA GLU A 429 5.50 2.33 42.12
C GLU A 429 6.65 1.67 41.37
#